data_aeebfdf5f2ce642e56d5097520a232a7
#
_entry.id   aeebfdf5f2ce642e56d5097520a232a7
#
_cell.length_a   1.000
_cell.length_b   1.000
_cell.length_c   1.000
_cell.angle_alpha   90.00
_cell.angle_beta   90.00
_cell.angle_gamma   90.00
#
_symmetry.space_group_name_H-M   'P 1'
#
loop_
_entity.id
_entity.type
_entity.pdbx_description
1 polymer ?
#
loop_
_entity_poly.entity_id
_entity_poly.type
_entity_poly.pdbx_seq_one_letter_code
_entity_poly.pdbx_strand_id
1 'polypeptide(L)'
;SMPDRTILVDADACPVKAEAERVATRHRIRMVLVSNGGIRPSPNPLVESVFVPDGPDEADRWIAARADAHSVVVTADIPLAARCVAAGSRVVKPDG
;
A
#
# COMPACT_ATOMS: atom_id res chain seq x y z
N SER A 1 -3.34 7.89 22.73
CA SER A 1 -2.41 7.16 21.88
C SER A 1 -2.54 7.63 20.44
N MET A 2 -1.45 7.57 19.71
CA MET A 2 -1.49 7.92 18.31
C MET A 2 -2.23 6.85 17.53
N PRO A 3 -3.08 7.24 16.58
CA PRO A 3 -3.72 6.25 15.73
C PRO A 3 -2.66 5.48 14.96
N ASP A 4 -2.91 4.21 14.76
CA ASP A 4 -2.01 3.35 14.01
C ASP A 4 -1.94 3.82 12.56
N ARG A 5 -0.73 4.00 12.09
CA ARG A 5 -0.50 4.32 10.70
C ARG A 5 -0.35 3.02 9.91
N THR A 6 -0.74 3.06 8.66
CA THR A 6 -0.63 1.92 7.77
C THR A 6 -0.06 2.37 6.44
N ILE A 7 0.85 1.59 5.89
CA ILE A 7 1.36 1.80 4.54
C ILE A 7 0.62 0.83 3.63
N LEU A 8 -0.10 1.37 2.65
CA LEU A 8 -0.82 0.58 1.65
C LEU A 8 0.00 0.59 0.36
N VAL A 9 0.41 -0.58 -0.10
CA VAL A 9 1.27 -0.69 -1.27
C VAL A 9 0.51 -1.39 -2.40
N ASP A 10 0.42 -0.71 -3.54
CA ASP A 10 -0.07 -1.29 -4.78
C ASP A 10 1.05 -2.17 -5.34
N ALA A 11 1.05 -3.43 -4.94
CA ALA A 11 2.21 -4.30 -5.14
C ALA A 11 2.46 -4.65 -6.60
N ASP A 12 1.42 -4.67 -7.42
CA ASP A 12 1.56 -5.02 -8.83
C ASP A 12 2.20 -3.90 -9.64
N ALA A 13 2.14 -2.66 -9.14
CA ALA A 13 2.69 -1.49 -9.80
C ALA A 13 3.86 -0.88 -9.01
N CYS A 14 4.45 -1.63 -8.08
CA CYS A 14 5.49 -1.10 -7.20
C CYS A 14 6.76 -1.94 -7.28
N PRO A 15 7.82 -1.45 -7.93
CA PRO A 15 9.08 -2.19 -8.02
C PRO A 15 9.91 -2.15 -6.73
N VAL A 16 9.53 -1.33 -5.76
CA VAL A 16 10.34 -1.09 -4.55
C VAL A 16 9.68 -1.63 -3.28
N LYS A 17 9.01 -2.79 -3.39
CA LYS A 17 8.35 -3.41 -2.24
C LYS A 17 9.31 -3.65 -1.07
N ALA A 18 10.53 -4.10 -1.36
CA ALA A 18 11.51 -4.38 -0.33
C ALA A 18 11.94 -3.12 0.41
N GLU A 19 12.05 -1.99 -0.29
CA GLU A 19 12.38 -0.73 0.38
C GLU A 19 11.25 -0.22 1.24
N ALA A 20 10.03 -0.34 0.77
CA ALA A 20 8.86 0.02 1.57
C ALA A 20 8.80 -0.82 2.84
N GLU A 21 9.09 -2.11 2.73
CA GLU A 21 9.12 -2.99 3.89
C GLU A 21 10.20 -2.58 4.88
N ARG A 22 11.39 -2.21 4.41
CA ARG A 22 12.46 -1.75 5.29
C ARG A 22 12.06 -0.50 6.07
N VAL A 23 11.44 0.45 5.39
CA VAL A 23 10.97 1.68 6.04
C VAL A 23 9.89 1.37 7.06
N ALA A 24 8.93 0.53 6.69
CA ALA A 24 7.87 0.12 7.59
C ALA A 24 8.43 -0.54 8.85
N THR A 25 9.39 -1.45 8.68
CA THR A 25 10.01 -2.17 9.78
C THR A 25 10.79 -1.23 10.69
N ARG A 26 11.56 -0.32 10.11
CA ARG A 26 12.33 0.65 10.89
C ARG A 26 11.43 1.49 11.81
N HIS A 27 10.28 1.89 11.30
CA HIS A 27 9.36 2.76 12.04
C HIS A 27 8.25 1.99 12.73
N ARG A 28 8.27 0.65 12.65
CA ARG A 28 7.26 -0.23 13.23
C ARG A 28 5.86 0.13 12.76
N ILE A 29 5.74 0.36 11.46
CA ILE A 29 4.47 0.69 10.83
C ILE A 29 3.99 -0.54 10.08
N ARG A 30 2.72 -0.88 10.26
CA ARG A 30 2.09 -1.97 9.52
C ARG A 30 2.06 -1.65 8.04
N MET A 31 2.38 -2.65 7.21
CA MET A 31 2.36 -2.51 5.76
C MET A 31 1.42 -3.54 5.16
N VAL A 32 0.60 -3.12 4.23
CA VAL A 32 -0.32 -4.00 3.52
C VAL A 32 0.06 -4.01 2.04
N LEU A 33 0.42 -5.19 1.54
CA LEU A 33 0.72 -5.40 0.13
C LEU A 33 -0.54 -5.90 -0.56
N VAL A 34 -1.05 -5.14 -1.50
CA VAL A 34 -2.27 -5.48 -2.22
C VAL A 34 -1.91 -5.89 -3.64
N SER A 35 -2.29 -7.10 -4.02
CA SER A 35 -1.97 -7.62 -5.36
C SER A 35 -3.07 -8.58 -5.84
N ASN A 36 -3.07 -8.89 -7.14
CA ASN A 36 -3.94 -9.95 -7.66
C ASN A 36 -3.30 -11.33 -7.61
N GLY A 37 -2.24 -11.47 -6.85
CA GLY A 37 -1.56 -12.74 -6.68
C GLY A 37 -0.18 -12.73 -7.34
N GLY A 38 0.51 -13.87 -7.30
CA GLY A 38 1.82 -13.97 -7.92
C GLY A 38 2.97 -13.42 -7.11
N ILE A 39 2.70 -12.88 -5.92
CA ILE A 39 3.78 -12.47 -5.02
C ILE A 39 3.85 -13.42 -3.83
N ARG A 40 5.07 -13.62 -3.33
CA ARG A 40 5.29 -14.46 -2.16
C ARG A 40 4.99 -13.66 -0.90
N PRO A 41 4.21 -14.20 0.03
CA PRO A 41 3.97 -13.51 1.30
C PRO A 41 5.27 -13.30 2.06
N SER A 42 5.37 -12.16 2.73
CA SER A 42 6.53 -11.84 3.56
C SER A 42 6.43 -12.55 4.91
N PRO A 43 7.55 -13.06 5.46
CA PRO A 43 7.55 -13.59 6.83
C PRO A 43 7.52 -12.51 7.91
N ASN A 44 7.61 -11.25 7.53
CA ASN A 44 7.63 -10.13 8.47
C ASN A 44 6.24 -9.94 9.07
N PRO A 45 6.09 -10.00 10.41
CA PRO A 45 4.77 -9.85 11.04
C PRO A 45 4.12 -8.49 10.83
N LEU A 46 4.90 -7.47 10.45
CA LEU A 46 4.35 -6.15 10.14
C LEU A 46 3.73 -6.09 8.75
N VAL A 47 3.98 -7.10 7.90
CA VAL A 47 3.52 -7.09 6.51
C VAL A 47 2.35 -8.05 6.36
N GLU A 48 1.23 -7.52 5.91
CA GLU A 48 0.06 -8.31 5.55
C GLU A 48 -0.07 -8.31 4.03
N SER A 49 -0.28 -9.50 3.45
CA SER A 49 -0.54 -9.62 2.01
C SER A 49 -2.04 -9.78 1.80
N VAL A 50 -2.60 -8.92 0.96
CA VAL A 50 -4.01 -8.98 0.59
C VAL A 50 -4.10 -9.31 -0.89
N PHE A 51 -4.78 -10.40 -1.21
CA PHE A 51 -4.96 -10.84 -2.57
C PHE A 51 -6.36 -10.46 -3.04
N VAL A 52 -6.43 -9.68 -4.11
CA VAL A 52 -7.70 -9.26 -4.70
C VAL A 52 -7.93 -10.07 -5.99
N PRO A 53 -9.17 -10.13 -6.48
CA PRO A 53 -9.44 -10.82 -7.74
C PRO A 53 -8.68 -10.20 -8.91
N ASP A 54 -8.46 -10.98 -9.97
CA ASP A 54 -7.90 -10.47 -11.20
C ASP A 54 -8.81 -9.39 -11.77
N GLY A 55 -8.20 -8.37 -12.31
CA GLY A 55 -8.93 -7.27 -12.90
C GLY A 55 -8.15 -5.99 -12.79
N PRO A 56 -8.29 -5.07 -13.77
CA PRO A 56 -7.43 -3.89 -13.83
C PRO A 56 -7.62 -2.92 -12.67
N ASP A 57 -8.78 -2.92 -12.04
CA ASP A 57 -9.10 -1.93 -11.01
C ASP A 57 -9.30 -2.53 -9.61
N GLU A 58 -9.06 -3.82 -9.44
CA GLU A 58 -9.39 -4.47 -8.16
C GLU A 58 -8.50 -4.00 -7.00
N ALA A 59 -7.19 -3.93 -7.23
CA ALA A 59 -6.27 -3.42 -6.21
C ALA A 59 -6.55 -1.94 -5.93
N ASP A 60 -6.82 -1.16 -6.97
CA ASP A 60 -7.13 0.26 -6.83
C ASP A 60 -8.36 0.48 -5.96
N ARG A 61 -9.42 -0.28 -6.21
CA ARG A 61 -10.65 -0.17 -5.43
C ARG A 61 -10.42 -0.51 -3.97
N TRP A 62 -9.67 -1.59 -3.73
CA TRP A 62 -9.38 -2.02 -2.37
C TRP A 62 -8.65 -0.94 -1.59
N ILE A 63 -7.61 -0.37 -2.21
CA ILE A 63 -6.78 0.66 -1.57
C ILE A 63 -7.59 1.94 -1.38
N ALA A 64 -8.28 2.38 -2.43
CA ALA A 64 -9.05 3.63 -2.35
C ALA A 64 -10.15 3.58 -1.30
N ALA A 65 -10.75 2.41 -1.10
CA ALA A 65 -11.79 2.25 -0.08
C ALA A 65 -11.25 2.37 1.34
N ARG A 66 -9.95 2.18 1.55
CA ARG A 66 -9.32 2.16 2.87
C ARG A 66 -8.39 3.34 3.13
N ALA A 67 -8.03 4.09 2.09
CA ALA A 67 -7.14 5.24 2.24
C ALA A 67 -7.83 6.34 3.07
N ASP A 68 -7.09 6.85 4.04
CA ASP A 68 -7.58 7.91 4.92
C ASP A 68 -6.40 8.71 5.47
N ALA A 69 -6.66 9.55 6.46
CA ALA A 69 -5.63 10.41 7.04
C ALA A 69 -4.55 9.62 7.79
N HIS A 70 -4.78 8.35 8.08
CA HIS A 70 -3.83 7.50 8.81
C HIS A 70 -3.06 6.57 7.90
N SER A 71 -3.25 6.66 6.58
CA SER A 71 -2.56 5.79 5.65
C SER A 71 -1.60 6.58 4.77
N VAL A 72 -0.53 5.88 4.39
CA VAL A 72 0.39 6.31 3.34
C VAL A 72 0.24 5.31 2.20
N VAL A 73 -0.05 5.77 1.01
CA VAL A 73 -0.25 4.91 -0.15
C VAL A 73 0.98 5.00 -1.05
N VAL A 74 1.51 3.85 -1.44
CA VAL A 74 2.63 3.78 -2.40
C VAL A 74 2.09 3.23 -3.70
N THR A 75 2.05 4.05 -4.73
CA THR A 75 1.56 3.66 -6.05
C THR A 75 2.14 4.55 -7.13
N ALA A 76 2.32 3.97 -8.32
CA ALA A 76 2.65 4.72 -9.53
C ALA A 76 1.40 5.10 -10.34
N ASP A 77 0.24 4.63 -9.94
CA ASP A 77 -1.02 4.86 -10.64
C ASP A 77 -1.56 6.25 -10.27
N ILE A 78 -1.57 7.15 -11.25
CA ILE A 78 -1.94 8.54 -11.02
C ILE A 78 -3.42 8.70 -10.62
N PRO A 79 -4.39 8.05 -11.30
CA PRO A 79 -5.77 8.13 -10.85
C PRO A 79 -5.99 7.62 -9.43
N LEU A 80 -5.34 6.53 -9.05
CA LEU A 80 -5.43 6.02 -7.68
C LEU A 80 -4.84 7.03 -6.70
N ALA A 81 -3.67 7.60 -7.02
CA ALA A 81 -3.03 8.59 -6.18
C ALA A 81 -3.97 9.78 -5.92
N ALA A 82 -4.64 10.27 -6.95
CA ALA A 82 -5.57 11.39 -6.81
C ALA A 82 -6.74 11.04 -5.88
N ARG A 83 -7.29 9.84 -5.99
CA ARG A 83 -8.37 9.39 -5.13
C ARG A 83 -7.93 9.30 -3.67
N CYS A 84 -6.72 8.80 -3.43
CA CYS A 84 -6.19 8.65 -2.08
C CYS A 84 -5.89 10.00 -1.44
N VAL A 85 -5.33 10.94 -2.20
CA VAL A 85 -5.11 12.30 -1.71
C VAL A 85 -6.45 12.95 -1.34
N ALA A 86 -7.46 12.77 -2.17
CA ALA A 86 -8.79 13.32 -1.88
C ALA A 86 -9.39 12.73 -0.61
N ALA A 87 -9.00 11.51 -0.25
CA ALA A 87 -9.43 10.84 0.99
C ALA A 87 -8.59 11.23 2.20
N GLY A 88 -7.63 12.13 2.04
CA GLY A 88 -6.78 12.61 3.12
C GLY A 88 -5.49 11.84 3.33
N SER A 89 -5.21 10.85 2.51
CA SER A 89 -4.01 10.05 2.61
C SER A 89 -2.80 10.77 2.04
N ARG A 90 -1.61 10.43 2.52
CA ARG A 90 -0.37 10.78 1.83
C ARG A 90 -0.10 9.75 0.74
N VAL A 91 0.43 10.22 -0.38
CA VAL A 91 0.78 9.33 -1.47
C VAL A 91 2.24 9.53 -1.83
N VAL A 92 2.95 8.42 -1.99
CA VAL A 92 4.36 8.40 -2.33
C VAL A 92 4.51 7.58 -3.61
N LYS A 93 5.30 8.09 -4.55
CA LYS A 93 5.64 7.32 -5.73
C LYS A 93 6.65 6.23 -5.38
N PRO A 94 6.63 5.09 -6.10
CA PRO A 94 7.58 3.99 -5.81
C PRO A 94 9.05 4.37 -5.94
N ASP A 95 9.36 5.38 -6.71
CA ASP A 95 10.75 5.84 -6.90
C ASP A 95 11.16 6.94 -5.92
N GLY A 96 10.35 7.20 -4.95
CA GLY A 96 10.61 8.24 -3.96
C GLY A 96 9.78 9.46 -4.18
#